data_8307ea22e3ae136c5d051c4da0691693
#
_entry.id   8307ea22e3ae136c5d051c4da0691693
#
_cell.length_a   1.000
_cell.length_b   1.000
_cell.length_c   1.000
_cell.angle_alpha   90.00
_cell.angle_beta   90.00
_cell.angle_gamma   90.00
#
_symmetry.space_group_name_H-M   'P 1'
#
loop_
_entity.id
_entity.type
_entity.pdbx_description
1 polymer ?
#
loop_
_entity_poly.entity_id
_entity_poly.type
_entity_poly.pdbx_seq_one_letter_code
_entity_poly.pdbx_strand_id
1 'polypeptide(L)'
;MMRIFGVILAGGAGLRMGGRDKALLRLGGQSLLAHVRDRFAPQVERLAISANGDAGRFGAGVVVLPDDSSQGPLSGVLAGLDWAASLGATAVVTVAVDTPFFPADLVPRLCLAAEGSAGGVAVAASGGADHPTFALWPVGLRDDLQRFLASGAKTRVMDFARSHAAVRADFGDDGVFVNLNTPDDLAAAEAMMGGLS
;
A
#
# COMPACT_ATOMS: atom_id res chain seq x y z
N MET A 1 -12.33 -15.88 12.09
CA MET A 1 -12.21 -14.42 12.09
C MET A 1 -11.06 -14.04 11.18
N MET A 2 -11.26 -13.11 10.28
CA MET A 2 -10.22 -12.70 9.33
C MET A 2 -9.14 -11.91 10.06
N ARG A 3 -7.87 -12.34 9.97
CA ARG A 3 -6.72 -11.63 10.56
C ARG A 3 -6.03 -10.85 9.46
N ILE A 4 -6.25 -9.54 9.45
CA ILE A 4 -5.74 -8.64 8.41
C ILE A 4 -4.49 -7.91 8.91
N PHE A 5 -3.39 -8.06 8.18
CA PHE A 5 -2.17 -7.29 8.41
C PHE A 5 -2.02 -6.21 7.35
N GLY A 6 -1.40 -5.09 7.73
CA GLY A 6 -1.16 -3.95 6.85
C GLY A 6 0.30 -3.87 6.40
N VAL A 7 0.51 -3.48 5.15
CA VAL A 7 1.85 -3.17 4.63
C VAL A 7 1.83 -1.83 3.92
N ILE A 8 2.65 -0.89 4.41
CA ILE A 8 2.88 0.39 3.74
C ILE A 8 4.01 0.16 2.73
N LEU A 9 3.71 0.33 1.45
CA LEU A 9 4.68 0.26 0.37
C LEU A 9 5.45 1.59 0.30
N ALA A 10 6.65 1.60 0.83
CA ALA A 10 7.54 2.77 0.88
C ALA A 10 8.80 2.58 0.00
N GLY A 11 8.84 1.52 -0.80
CA GLY A 11 9.88 1.27 -1.80
C GLY A 11 9.71 2.18 -3.02
N GLY A 12 10.83 2.48 -3.68
CA GLY A 12 10.88 3.26 -4.90
C GLY A 12 11.98 4.34 -4.86
N ALA A 13 12.74 4.44 -5.95
CA ALA A 13 13.74 5.48 -6.07
C ALA A 13 13.06 6.85 -6.21
N GLY A 14 13.13 7.69 -5.20
CA GLY A 14 12.58 9.05 -5.16
C GLY A 14 13.26 10.03 -6.12
N LEU A 15 13.62 9.59 -7.33
CA LEU A 15 14.36 10.36 -8.32
C LEU A 15 13.72 11.69 -8.68
N ARG A 16 12.37 11.74 -8.70
CA ARG A 16 11.59 12.95 -9.02
C ARG A 16 11.51 13.95 -7.86
N MET A 17 11.87 13.53 -6.65
CA MET A 17 11.87 14.35 -5.44
C MET A 17 13.29 14.67 -4.96
N GLY A 18 14.25 14.74 -5.90
CA GLY A 18 15.66 15.08 -5.60
C GLY A 18 16.41 14.00 -4.82
N GLY A 19 16.05 12.72 -4.99
CA GLY A 19 16.69 11.59 -4.31
C GLY A 19 16.31 11.45 -2.82
N ARG A 20 15.35 12.22 -2.33
CA ARG A 20 14.87 12.15 -0.95
C ARG A 20 13.93 10.95 -0.78
N ASP A 21 13.99 10.32 0.40
CA ASP A 21 13.04 9.26 0.77
C ASP A 21 11.64 9.86 0.89
N LYS A 22 10.72 9.42 0.01
CA LYS A 22 9.33 9.90 0.01
C LYS A 22 8.65 9.71 1.37
N ALA A 23 8.93 8.60 2.04
CA ALA A 23 8.33 8.29 3.34
C ALA A 23 8.63 9.37 4.40
N LEU A 24 9.78 10.04 4.28
CA LEU A 24 10.25 11.06 5.22
C LEU A 24 9.92 12.50 4.79
N LEU A 25 9.34 12.70 3.61
CA LEU A 25 8.88 14.03 3.20
C LEU A 25 7.81 14.54 4.16
N ARG A 26 7.86 15.83 4.45
CA ARG A 26 6.95 16.46 5.41
C ARG A 26 5.74 17.06 4.71
N LEU A 27 4.59 16.87 5.35
CA LEU A 27 3.31 17.45 4.98
C LEU A 27 2.66 17.97 6.28
N GLY A 28 2.41 19.26 6.39
CA GLY A 28 1.83 19.84 7.62
C GLY A 28 2.62 19.54 8.89
N GLY A 29 3.96 19.46 8.80
CA GLY A 29 4.84 19.19 9.95
C GLY A 29 5.10 17.72 10.27
N GLN A 30 4.32 16.76 9.75
CA GLN A 30 4.51 15.32 9.89
C GLN A 30 5.07 14.69 8.62
N SER A 31 5.72 13.50 8.73
CA SER A 31 6.15 12.75 7.53
C SER A 31 4.96 12.11 6.82
N LEU A 32 5.07 11.89 5.51
CA LEU A 32 4.05 11.13 4.75
C LEU A 32 3.79 9.76 5.38
N LEU A 33 4.86 9.09 5.83
CA LEU A 33 4.74 7.82 6.54
C LEU A 33 3.89 7.95 7.82
N ALA A 34 4.06 9.04 8.60
CA ALA A 34 3.28 9.25 9.82
C ALA A 34 1.78 9.41 9.48
N HIS A 35 1.45 10.23 8.47
CA HIS A 35 0.06 10.38 8.01
C HIS A 35 -0.56 9.05 7.57
N VAL A 36 0.15 8.28 6.75
CA VAL A 36 -0.31 6.97 6.28
C VAL A 36 -0.48 6.00 7.46
N ARG A 37 0.50 5.94 8.37
CA ARG A 37 0.46 5.08 9.53
C ARG A 37 -0.72 5.39 10.46
N ASP A 38 -0.92 6.66 10.79
CA ASP A 38 -1.99 7.10 11.70
C ASP A 38 -3.38 6.75 11.15
N ARG A 39 -3.55 6.78 9.81
CA ARG A 39 -4.79 6.42 9.13
C ARG A 39 -4.97 4.92 8.95
N PHE A 40 -3.88 4.16 8.77
CA PHE A 40 -3.92 2.74 8.44
C PHE A 40 -3.86 1.82 9.65
N ALA A 41 -3.05 2.15 10.66
CA ALA A 41 -2.86 1.30 11.84
C ALA A 41 -4.15 0.93 12.57
N PRO A 42 -5.16 1.82 12.70
CA PRO A 42 -6.44 1.47 13.36
C PRO A 42 -7.27 0.44 12.60
N GLN A 43 -6.96 0.18 11.31
CA GLN A 43 -7.74 -0.69 10.43
C GLN A 43 -7.17 -2.11 10.34
N VAL A 44 -6.00 -2.39 10.91
CA VAL A 44 -5.27 -3.66 10.76
C VAL A 44 -4.79 -4.19 12.11
N GLU A 45 -4.59 -5.51 12.22
CA GLU A 45 -4.11 -6.12 13.47
C GLU A 45 -2.62 -5.84 13.72
N ARG A 46 -1.82 -5.82 12.64
CA ARG A 46 -0.38 -5.50 12.66
C ARG A 46 -0.01 -4.72 11.42
N LEU A 47 1.01 -3.89 11.56
CA LEU A 47 1.49 -3.02 10.49
C LEU A 47 2.99 -3.21 10.27
N ALA A 48 3.40 -3.29 9.00
CA ALA A 48 4.80 -3.28 8.59
C ALA A 48 5.02 -2.26 7.45
N ILE A 49 6.27 -1.91 7.21
CA ILE A 49 6.70 -1.06 6.10
C ILE A 49 7.56 -1.91 5.16
N SER A 50 7.21 -1.97 3.89
CA SER A 50 8.08 -2.51 2.86
C SER A 50 8.99 -1.40 2.34
N ALA A 51 10.28 -1.52 2.59
CA ALA A 51 11.27 -0.54 2.17
C ALA A 51 12.69 -1.12 2.15
N ASN A 52 13.52 -0.58 1.27
CA ASN A 52 14.95 -0.91 1.18
C ASN A 52 15.83 0.10 1.96
N GLY A 53 17.07 -0.28 2.24
CA GLY A 53 18.05 0.54 2.93
C GLY A 53 17.93 0.48 4.45
N ASP A 54 18.46 1.50 5.13
CA ASP A 54 18.51 1.52 6.61
C ASP A 54 17.10 1.59 7.22
N ALA A 55 16.72 0.54 7.92
CA ALA A 55 15.44 0.47 8.65
C ALA A 55 15.35 1.47 9.81
N GLY A 56 16.50 1.84 10.40
CA GLY A 56 16.57 2.77 11.54
C GLY A 56 15.97 4.15 11.25
N ARG A 57 15.91 4.55 9.96
CA ARG A 57 15.32 5.83 9.57
C ARG A 57 13.81 5.98 9.86
N PHE A 58 13.12 4.87 10.08
CA PHE A 58 11.69 4.86 10.41
C PHE A 58 11.39 4.85 11.91
N GLY A 59 12.44 4.83 12.75
CA GLY A 59 12.32 4.82 14.21
C GLY A 59 12.27 3.43 14.83
N ALA A 60 12.40 3.39 16.14
CA ALA A 60 12.39 2.14 16.90
C ALA A 60 11.01 1.48 16.94
N GLY A 61 10.96 0.15 16.92
CA GLY A 61 9.72 -0.62 17.07
C GLY A 61 8.90 -0.76 15.79
N VAL A 62 9.37 -0.24 14.66
CA VAL A 62 8.72 -0.42 13.35
C VAL A 62 9.22 -1.70 12.69
N VAL A 63 8.30 -2.55 12.24
CA VAL A 63 8.63 -3.72 11.43
C VAL A 63 8.90 -3.26 10.00
N VAL A 64 10.15 -3.43 9.54
CA VAL A 64 10.55 -3.11 8.18
C VAL A 64 10.82 -4.40 7.43
N LEU A 65 10.17 -4.58 6.31
CA LEU A 65 10.32 -5.73 5.43
C LEU A 65 11.23 -5.31 4.26
N PRO A 66 12.42 -5.91 4.14
CA PRO A 66 13.28 -5.63 3.00
C PRO A 66 12.58 -6.08 1.72
N ASP A 67 12.69 -5.27 0.69
CA ASP A 67 12.22 -5.55 -0.65
C ASP A 67 13.43 -5.84 -1.53
N ASP A 68 13.85 -7.10 -1.58
CA ASP A 68 15.07 -7.53 -2.24
C ASP A 68 14.98 -7.52 -3.78
N SER A 69 13.81 -7.29 -4.33
CA SER A 69 13.61 -7.26 -5.77
C SER A 69 13.25 -5.87 -6.28
N SER A 70 13.98 -5.39 -7.28
CA SER A 70 13.68 -4.14 -8.01
C SER A 70 12.43 -4.23 -8.91
N GLN A 71 11.50 -5.15 -8.63
CA GLN A 71 10.37 -5.48 -9.51
C GLN A 71 9.09 -4.68 -9.19
N GLY A 72 9.25 -3.52 -8.56
CA GLY A 72 8.14 -2.63 -8.29
C GLY A 72 7.29 -3.03 -7.08
N PRO A 73 6.03 -2.56 -6.97
CA PRO A 73 5.22 -2.73 -5.75
C PRO A 73 4.93 -4.18 -5.37
N LEU A 74 4.92 -5.11 -6.34
CA LEU A 74 4.63 -6.53 -6.07
C LEU A 74 5.70 -7.22 -5.22
N SER A 75 6.94 -6.77 -5.25
CA SER A 75 7.96 -7.29 -4.34
C SER A 75 7.65 -6.93 -2.88
N GLY A 76 7.18 -5.73 -2.63
CA GLY A 76 6.70 -5.33 -1.31
C GLY A 76 5.44 -6.09 -0.86
N VAL A 77 4.54 -6.41 -1.80
CA VAL A 77 3.39 -7.29 -1.53
C VAL A 77 3.87 -8.68 -1.12
N LEU A 78 4.84 -9.27 -1.85
CA LEU A 78 5.39 -10.59 -1.53
C LEU A 78 6.05 -10.61 -0.15
N ALA A 79 6.89 -9.63 0.17
CA ALA A 79 7.49 -9.51 1.49
C ALA A 79 6.43 -9.41 2.61
N GLY A 80 5.34 -8.68 2.34
CA GLY A 80 4.18 -8.60 3.23
C GLY A 80 3.47 -9.93 3.42
N LEU A 81 3.26 -10.70 2.35
CA LEU A 81 2.63 -12.02 2.41
C LEU A 81 3.50 -13.03 3.18
N ASP A 82 4.83 -13.02 2.97
CA ASP A 82 5.79 -13.86 3.71
C ASP A 82 5.73 -13.57 5.22
N TRP A 83 5.80 -12.29 5.58
CA TRP A 83 5.70 -11.85 6.98
C TRP A 83 4.36 -12.22 7.61
N ALA A 84 3.27 -11.96 6.93
CA ALA A 84 1.92 -12.22 7.43
C ALA A 84 1.65 -13.72 7.60
N ALA A 85 2.11 -14.56 6.65
CA ALA A 85 2.01 -16.02 6.72
C ALA A 85 2.72 -16.57 7.96
N SER A 86 3.94 -16.08 8.26
CA SER A 86 4.73 -16.52 9.40
C SER A 86 4.07 -16.26 10.76
N LEU A 87 3.11 -15.31 10.80
CA LEU A 87 2.39 -14.89 12.00
C LEU A 87 0.91 -15.32 12.00
N GLY A 88 0.51 -16.15 11.02
CA GLY A 88 -0.83 -16.72 10.94
C GLY A 88 -1.92 -15.73 10.55
N ALA A 89 -1.58 -14.66 9.81
CA ALA A 89 -2.58 -13.81 9.17
C ALA A 89 -3.31 -14.54 8.03
N THR A 90 -4.50 -14.07 7.68
CA THR A 90 -5.29 -14.62 6.57
C THR A 90 -5.16 -13.79 5.30
N ALA A 91 -4.94 -12.49 5.43
CA ALA A 91 -4.74 -11.59 4.31
C ALA A 91 -3.85 -10.39 4.68
N VAL A 92 -3.29 -9.77 3.65
CA VAL A 92 -2.56 -8.50 3.74
C VAL A 92 -3.34 -7.44 2.97
N VAL A 93 -3.47 -6.24 3.56
CA VAL A 93 -3.85 -5.04 2.82
C VAL A 93 -2.61 -4.19 2.61
N THR A 94 -2.43 -3.71 1.38
CA THR A 94 -1.33 -2.80 1.04
C THR A 94 -1.83 -1.39 0.81
N VAL A 95 -0.99 -0.39 1.11
CA VAL A 95 -1.21 1.03 0.82
C VAL A 95 0.10 1.67 0.36
N ALA A 96 0.03 2.72 -0.45
CA ALA A 96 1.21 3.46 -0.89
C ALA A 96 1.53 4.61 0.08
N VAL A 97 2.81 4.82 0.39
CA VAL A 97 3.26 5.88 1.31
C VAL A 97 3.04 7.29 0.76
N ASP A 98 2.94 7.43 -0.56
CA ASP A 98 2.77 8.72 -1.25
C ASP A 98 1.30 9.14 -1.46
N THR A 99 0.36 8.42 -0.89
CA THR A 99 -1.09 8.68 -1.01
C THR A 99 -1.70 8.73 0.40
N PRO A 100 -1.45 9.80 1.19
CA PRO A 100 -1.76 9.83 2.61
C PRO A 100 -3.24 10.03 2.95
N PHE A 101 -4.07 10.40 1.97
CA PHE A 101 -5.47 10.78 2.20
C PHE A 101 -6.49 9.68 1.90
N PHE A 102 -6.06 8.44 1.66
CA PHE A 102 -6.99 7.34 1.39
C PHE A 102 -8.05 7.20 2.50
N PRO A 103 -9.25 6.64 2.20
CA PRO A 103 -10.37 6.56 3.14
C PRO A 103 -10.05 5.82 4.44
N ALA A 104 -10.61 6.30 5.57
CA ALA A 104 -10.44 5.68 6.88
C ALA A 104 -11.18 4.32 7.01
N ASP A 105 -12.04 3.99 6.05
CA ASP A 105 -12.76 2.72 5.92
C ASP A 105 -12.22 1.84 4.78
N LEU A 106 -10.96 2.06 4.36
CA LEU A 106 -10.33 1.33 3.25
C LEU A 106 -10.38 -0.19 3.47
N VAL A 107 -9.90 -0.66 4.63
CA VAL A 107 -9.79 -2.11 4.91
C VAL A 107 -11.16 -2.79 4.96
N PRO A 108 -12.15 -2.32 5.72
CA PRO A 108 -13.46 -2.96 5.73
C PRO A 108 -14.13 -3.00 4.36
N ARG A 109 -13.97 -1.97 3.51
CA ARG A 109 -14.54 -1.96 2.16
C ARG A 109 -13.82 -2.92 1.22
N LEU A 110 -12.49 -3.04 1.32
CA LEU A 110 -11.73 -4.06 0.57
C LEU A 110 -12.15 -5.47 1.00
N CYS A 111 -12.31 -5.72 2.31
CA CYS A 111 -12.78 -7.02 2.82
C CYS A 111 -14.16 -7.37 2.26
N LEU A 112 -15.11 -6.44 2.33
CA LEU A 112 -16.46 -6.65 1.82
C LEU A 112 -16.46 -6.94 0.30
N ALA A 113 -15.69 -6.19 -0.47
CA ALA A 113 -15.57 -6.43 -1.91
C ALA A 113 -14.92 -7.78 -2.21
N ALA A 114 -13.92 -8.20 -1.44
CA ALA A 114 -13.21 -9.47 -1.62
C ALA A 114 -14.13 -10.70 -1.46
N GLU A 115 -15.24 -10.60 -0.73
CA GLU A 115 -16.25 -11.67 -0.63
C GLU A 115 -16.85 -12.02 -2.00
N GLY A 116 -16.92 -11.05 -2.93
CA GLY A 116 -17.37 -11.27 -4.31
C GLY A 116 -16.30 -11.79 -5.27
N SER A 117 -15.04 -11.92 -4.82
CA SER A 117 -13.92 -12.40 -5.63
C SER A 117 -13.68 -13.90 -5.43
N ALA A 118 -13.62 -14.66 -6.51
CA ALA A 118 -13.24 -16.08 -6.46
C ALA A 118 -11.82 -16.31 -5.93
N GLY A 119 -10.91 -15.35 -6.13
CA GLY A 119 -9.54 -15.37 -5.61
C GLY A 119 -9.39 -14.65 -4.27
N GLY A 120 -10.45 -14.03 -3.74
CA GLY A 120 -10.40 -13.24 -2.52
C GLY A 120 -9.59 -11.93 -2.63
N VAL A 121 -9.32 -11.46 -3.85
CA VAL A 121 -8.54 -10.24 -4.12
C VAL A 121 -9.48 -9.07 -4.37
N ALA A 122 -9.25 -7.94 -3.70
CA ALA A 122 -9.95 -6.69 -3.98
C ALA A 122 -8.95 -5.55 -4.17
N VAL A 123 -9.24 -4.68 -5.16
CA VAL A 123 -8.43 -3.49 -5.48
C VAL A 123 -9.31 -2.26 -5.34
N ALA A 124 -8.79 -1.23 -4.68
CA ALA A 124 -9.49 0.05 -4.58
C ALA A 124 -9.63 0.71 -5.94
N ALA A 125 -10.79 1.32 -6.17
CA ALA A 125 -11.08 2.11 -7.38
C ALA A 125 -11.82 3.39 -7.00
N SER A 126 -11.53 4.48 -7.69
CA SER A 126 -12.24 5.76 -7.57
C SER A 126 -12.20 6.52 -8.88
N GLY A 127 -13.23 7.29 -9.21
CA GLY A 127 -13.31 8.07 -10.45
C GLY A 127 -13.08 7.22 -11.71
N GLY A 128 -13.45 5.93 -11.69
CA GLY A 128 -13.20 5.00 -12.78
C GLY A 128 -11.78 4.44 -12.87
N ALA A 129 -10.82 4.93 -12.08
CA ALA A 129 -9.43 4.47 -12.05
C ALA A 129 -9.19 3.40 -10.98
N ASP A 130 -8.32 2.42 -11.28
CA ASP A 130 -7.84 1.44 -10.32
C ASP A 130 -6.64 2.00 -9.54
N HIS A 131 -6.57 1.71 -8.21
CA HIS A 131 -5.45 2.06 -7.34
C HIS A 131 -4.74 0.78 -6.86
N PRO A 132 -3.88 0.16 -7.68
CA PRO A 132 -3.39 -1.20 -7.46
C PRO A 132 -2.54 -1.39 -6.20
N THR A 133 -1.96 -0.32 -5.66
CA THR A 133 -1.21 -0.35 -4.41
C THR A 133 -2.11 -0.37 -3.17
N PHE A 134 -3.41 -0.10 -3.35
CA PHE A 134 -4.46 -0.19 -2.34
C PHE A 134 -5.31 -1.43 -2.59
N ALA A 135 -4.86 -2.56 -2.06
CA ALA A 135 -5.50 -3.83 -2.37
C ALA A 135 -5.41 -4.82 -1.20
N LEU A 136 -6.35 -5.76 -1.17
CA LEU A 136 -6.37 -6.90 -0.27
C LEU A 136 -5.87 -8.15 -1.01
N TRP A 137 -4.94 -8.85 -0.38
CA TRP A 137 -4.26 -10.03 -0.89
C TRP A 137 -4.39 -11.17 0.12
N PRO A 138 -5.09 -12.28 -0.18
CA PRO A 138 -5.05 -13.50 0.62
C PRO A 138 -3.61 -14.03 0.76
N VAL A 139 -3.23 -14.46 1.95
CA VAL A 139 -1.89 -15.02 2.21
C VAL A 139 -1.61 -16.25 1.33
N GLY A 140 -2.65 -17.01 0.97
CA GLY A 140 -2.52 -18.17 0.08
C GLY A 140 -1.98 -17.86 -1.33
N LEU A 141 -1.95 -16.58 -1.74
CA LEU A 141 -1.39 -16.16 -3.04
C LEU A 141 0.14 -16.01 -3.04
N ARG A 142 0.79 -16.20 -1.90
CA ARG A 142 2.24 -16.05 -1.74
C ARG A 142 3.04 -16.78 -2.81
N ASP A 143 2.81 -18.07 -2.97
CA ASP A 143 3.59 -18.92 -3.90
C ASP A 143 3.28 -18.58 -5.37
N ASP A 144 2.05 -18.18 -5.67
CA ASP A 144 1.66 -17.72 -7.00
C ASP A 144 2.34 -16.41 -7.36
N LEU A 145 2.40 -15.46 -6.40
CA LEU A 145 3.09 -14.19 -6.59
C LEU A 145 4.60 -14.41 -6.76
N GLN A 146 5.20 -15.30 -6.00
CA GLN A 146 6.62 -15.63 -6.15
C GLN A 146 6.92 -16.18 -7.55
N ARG A 147 6.08 -17.10 -8.07
CA ARG A 147 6.21 -17.63 -9.43
C ARG A 147 6.00 -16.54 -10.49
N PHE A 148 5.01 -15.67 -10.29
CA PHE A 148 4.75 -14.56 -11.20
C PHE A 148 5.95 -13.61 -11.31
N LEU A 149 6.56 -13.24 -10.19
CA LEU A 149 7.75 -12.40 -10.15
C LEU A 149 8.97 -13.08 -10.80
N ALA A 150 9.13 -14.39 -10.59
CA ALA A 150 10.23 -15.16 -11.18
C ALA A 150 10.11 -15.37 -12.69
N SER A 151 8.93 -15.14 -13.29
CA SER A 151 8.69 -15.35 -14.73
C SER A 151 9.41 -14.34 -15.64
N GLY A 152 9.92 -13.23 -15.09
CA GLY A 152 10.60 -12.16 -15.84
C GLY A 152 9.67 -11.33 -16.75
N ALA A 153 8.37 -11.56 -16.72
CA ALA A 153 7.39 -10.74 -17.43
C ALA A 153 7.30 -9.33 -16.83
N LYS A 154 6.75 -8.35 -17.56
CA LYS A 154 6.44 -7.04 -17.00
C LYS A 154 5.42 -7.22 -15.85
N THR A 155 5.91 -7.10 -14.63
CA THR A 155 5.17 -7.38 -13.40
C THR A 155 4.30 -6.19 -13.00
N ARG A 156 3.16 -6.00 -13.70
CA ARG A 156 2.17 -5.01 -13.30
C ARG A 156 1.27 -5.58 -12.22
N VAL A 157 1.01 -4.79 -11.18
CA VAL A 157 0.13 -5.19 -10.07
C VAL A 157 -1.24 -5.64 -10.57
N MET A 158 -1.83 -4.91 -11.50
CA MET A 158 -3.14 -5.25 -12.06
C MET A 158 -3.15 -6.54 -12.88
N ASP A 159 -2.04 -6.92 -13.51
CA ASP A 159 -1.98 -8.16 -14.28
C ASP A 159 -2.04 -9.37 -13.33
N PHE A 160 -1.29 -9.30 -12.22
CA PHE A 160 -1.38 -10.30 -11.16
C PHE A 160 -2.76 -10.31 -10.48
N ALA A 161 -3.31 -9.15 -10.13
CA ALA A 161 -4.62 -9.06 -9.51
C ALA A 161 -5.73 -9.68 -10.39
N ARG A 162 -5.73 -9.36 -11.69
CA ARG A 162 -6.72 -9.89 -12.65
C ARG A 162 -6.60 -11.39 -12.86
N SER A 163 -5.38 -11.95 -12.85
CA SER A 163 -5.18 -13.41 -12.95
C SER A 163 -5.78 -14.17 -11.76
N HIS A 164 -6.07 -13.48 -10.65
CA HIS A 164 -6.71 -14.02 -9.46
C HIS A 164 -8.13 -13.49 -9.25
N ALA A 165 -8.82 -13.14 -10.34
CA ALA A 165 -10.22 -12.70 -10.34
C ALA A 165 -10.48 -11.52 -9.39
N ALA A 166 -9.54 -10.57 -9.31
CA ALA A 166 -9.69 -9.39 -8.47
C ALA A 166 -10.97 -8.61 -8.81
N VAL A 167 -11.65 -8.16 -7.77
CA VAL A 167 -12.82 -7.27 -7.88
C VAL A 167 -12.45 -5.84 -7.49
N ARG A 168 -13.22 -4.88 -7.98
CA ARG A 168 -13.07 -3.47 -7.60
C ARG A 168 -13.86 -3.18 -6.33
N ALA A 169 -13.21 -2.54 -5.35
CA ALA A 169 -13.86 -1.86 -4.25
C ALA A 169 -13.98 -0.38 -4.65
N ASP A 170 -15.19 0.06 -4.98
CA ASP A 170 -15.43 1.42 -5.46
C ASP A 170 -15.51 2.42 -4.30
N PHE A 171 -14.72 3.48 -4.36
CA PHE A 171 -14.66 4.55 -3.36
C PHE A 171 -15.25 5.88 -3.85
N GLY A 172 -16.02 5.85 -4.94
CA GLY A 172 -16.63 7.06 -5.52
C GLY A 172 -15.62 7.97 -6.21
N ASP A 173 -15.96 9.25 -6.31
CA ASP A 173 -15.16 10.25 -7.07
C ASP A 173 -14.45 11.28 -6.19
N ASP A 174 -14.31 11.07 -4.89
CA ASP A 174 -13.90 12.09 -3.91
C ASP A 174 -12.42 12.50 -3.96
N GLY A 175 -11.65 12.05 -4.96
CA GLY A 175 -10.25 12.43 -5.12
C GLY A 175 -9.32 12.00 -3.97
N VAL A 176 -9.74 11.00 -3.19
CA VAL A 176 -9.06 10.58 -1.95
C VAL A 176 -7.77 9.76 -2.17
N PHE A 177 -7.54 9.27 -3.40
CA PHE A 177 -6.31 8.55 -3.75
C PHE A 177 -5.32 9.42 -4.51
N VAL A 178 -5.09 10.64 -4.03
CA VAL A 178 -4.14 11.59 -4.65
C VAL A 178 -2.72 11.21 -4.28
N ASN A 179 -1.90 10.93 -5.30
CA ASN A 179 -0.46 10.68 -5.15
C ASN A 179 0.31 11.99 -5.03
N LEU A 180 1.17 12.10 -4.04
CA LEU A 180 2.08 13.23 -3.84
C LEU A 180 3.45 12.89 -4.45
N ASN A 181 3.64 13.21 -5.74
CA ASN A 181 4.82 12.83 -6.51
C ASN A 181 5.79 13.99 -6.75
N THR A 182 5.32 15.23 -6.59
CA THR A 182 6.09 16.46 -6.86
C THR A 182 6.04 17.40 -5.67
N PRO A 183 6.97 18.37 -5.56
CA PRO A 183 6.87 19.44 -4.57
C PRO A 183 5.56 20.25 -4.69
N ASP A 184 5.04 20.43 -5.90
CA ASP A 184 3.78 21.16 -6.13
C ASP A 184 2.59 20.36 -5.58
N ASP A 185 2.58 19.02 -5.69
CA ASP A 185 1.55 18.17 -5.08
C ASP A 185 1.54 18.33 -3.55
N LEU A 186 2.74 18.37 -2.93
CA LEU A 186 2.88 18.59 -1.49
C LEU A 186 2.35 19.97 -1.09
N ALA A 187 2.72 21.03 -1.82
CA ALA A 187 2.25 22.40 -1.53
C ALA A 187 0.71 22.51 -1.66
N ALA A 188 0.13 21.88 -2.71
CA ALA A 188 -1.31 21.84 -2.89
C ALA A 188 -2.01 21.09 -1.74
N ALA A 189 -1.45 19.96 -1.31
CA ALA A 189 -1.97 19.19 -0.19
C ALA A 189 -1.89 19.96 1.14
N GLU A 190 -0.80 20.69 1.40
CA GLU A 190 -0.68 21.57 2.58
C GLU A 190 -1.70 22.69 2.58
N ALA A 191 -1.94 23.32 1.43
CA ALA A 191 -2.96 24.37 1.29
C ALA A 191 -4.38 23.84 1.61
N MET A 192 -4.70 22.60 1.17
CA MET A 192 -5.97 21.95 1.50
C MET A 192 -6.12 21.69 3.01
N MET A 193 -5.06 21.24 3.67
CA MET A 193 -5.08 20.99 5.12
C MET A 193 -5.22 22.29 5.92
N GLY A 194 -4.57 23.38 5.49
CA GLY A 194 -4.63 24.68 6.15
C GLY A 194 -5.99 25.39 6.02
N GLY A 195 -6.77 25.07 4.99
CA GLY A 195 -8.12 25.63 4.77
C GLY A 195 -9.23 24.93 5.57
N LEU A 196 -8.92 23.85 6.30
CA LEU A 196 -9.84 23.10 7.15
C LEU A 196 -9.68 23.40 8.66
N SER A 197 -8.84 24.40 9.02
CA SER A 197 -8.52 24.77 10.41
C SER A 197 -9.35 25.95 10.90
#